data_5d6f511149f5fe4b9c8341eb9eaae154
#
_entry.id   5d6f511149f5fe4b9c8341eb9eaae154
#
_cell.length_a   1.000
_cell.length_b   1.000
_cell.length_c   1.000
_cell.angle_alpha   90.00
_cell.angle_beta   90.00
_cell.angle_gamma   90.00
#
_symmetry.space_group_name_H-M   'P 1'
#
loop_
_entity.id
_entity.type
_entity.pdbx_description
1 polymer ?
#
loop_
_entity_poly.entity_id
_entity_poly.type
_entity_poly.pdbx_seq_one_letter_code
_entity_poly.pdbx_strand_id
1 'polypeptide(L)' 'PTQKAIDKALTIIAAIKEAESKGSGVIAVNGKMVDRPVVIRAQRVIELALASGVIKKEDLQ' A
#
# COMPACT_ATOMS: atom_id res chain seq x y z
N PRO A 1 -1.36 13.82 -3.24
CA PRO A 1 -1.33 12.64 -4.14
C PRO A 1 -2.57 12.57 -5.01
N THR A 2 -2.41 12.00 -6.21
CA THR A 2 -3.50 11.80 -7.12
C THR A 2 -4.31 10.56 -6.73
N GLN A 3 -5.55 10.45 -7.22
CA GLN A 3 -6.36 9.26 -6.97
C GLN A 3 -5.67 8.00 -7.51
N LYS A 4 -5.02 8.10 -8.66
CA LYS A 4 -4.29 6.98 -9.24
C LYS A 4 -3.15 6.51 -8.34
N ALA A 5 -2.41 7.46 -7.75
CA ALA A 5 -1.33 7.14 -6.84
C ALA A 5 -1.86 6.49 -5.55
N ILE A 6 -3.00 6.97 -5.05
CA ILE A 6 -3.65 6.41 -3.86
C ILE A 6 -4.12 4.99 -4.14
N ASP A 7 -4.76 4.75 -5.29
CA ASP A 7 -5.25 3.41 -5.65
C ASP A 7 -4.09 2.42 -5.75
N LYS A 8 -3.00 2.83 -6.37
CA LYS A 8 -1.81 2.00 -6.47
C LYS A 8 -1.22 1.70 -5.09
N ALA A 9 -1.14 2.72 -4.23
CA ALA A 9 -0.63 2.55 -2.88
C ALA A 9 -1.51 1.61 -2.06
N LEU A 10 -2.82 1.70 -2.17
CA LEU A 10 -3.75 0.80 -1.48
C LEU A 10 -3.55 -0.65 -1.93
N THR A 11 -3.32 -0.88 -3.22
CA THR A 11 -3.03 -2.20 -3.75
C THR A 11 -1.77 -2.78 -3.11
N ILE A 12 -0.72 -1.96 -2.97
CA ILE A 12 0.54 -2.38 -2.38
C ILE A 12 0.35 -2.66 -0.89
N ILE A 13 -0.39 -1.84 -0.16
CA ILE A 13 -0.68 -2.05 1.26
C ILE A 13 -1.44 -3.37 1.46
N ALA A 14 -2.40 -3.67 0.60
CA ALA A 14 -3.13 -4.95 0.67
C ALA A 14 -2.18 -6.13 0.45
N ALA A 15 -1.24 -6.01 -0.47
CA ALA A 15 -0.25 -7.05 -0.73
C ALA A 15 0.67 -7.27 0.47
N ILE A 16 1.03 -6.20 1.18
CA ILE A 16 1.83 -6.29 2.41
C ILE A 16 1.07 -7.10 3.46
N LYS A 17 -0.20 -6.78 3.68
CA LYS A 17 -1.03 -7.49 4.67
C LYS A 17 -1.17 -8.96 4.32
N GLU A 18 -1.36 -9.28 3.05
CA GLU A 18 -1.45 -10.66 2.60
C GLU A 18 -0.15 -11.42 2.87
N ALA A 19 0.99 -10.80 2.55
CA ALA A 19 2.29 -11.41 2.80
C ALA A 19 2.49 -11.67 4.30
N GLU A 20 2.13 -10.72 5.15
CA GLU A 20 2.24 -10.88 6.60
C GLU A 20 1.36 -12.02 7.11
N SER A 21 0.14 -12.14 6.60
CA SER A 21 -0.78 -13.19 7.03
C SER A 21 -0.28 -14.59 6.65
N LYS A 22 0.51 -14.68 5.59
CA LYS A 22 1.10 -15.95 5.14
C LYS A 22 2.49 -16.20 5.72
N GLY A 23 2.99 -15.27 6.52
CA GLY A 23 4.35 -15.34 7.06
C GLY A 23 5.42 -15.21 5.99
N SER A 24 5.09 -14.63 4.84
CA SER A 24 6.02 -14.45 3.73
C SER A 24 6.76 -13.12 3.82
N GLY A 25 8.05 -13.14 3.53
CA GLY A 25 8.83 -11.91 3.41
C GLY A 25 8.74 -11.28 2.02
N VAL A 26 8.04 -11.94 1.10
CA VAL A 26 7.92 -11.47 -0.28
C VAL A 26 6.57 -10.80 -0.48
N ILE A 27 6.61 -9.56 -0.96
CA ILE A 27 5.43 -8.79 -1.28
C ILE A 27 5.28 -8.78 -2.80
N ALA A 28 4.15 -9.26 -3.30
CA ALA A 28 3.91 -9.37 -4.74
C ALA A 28 2.58 -8.76 -5.13
N VAL A 29 2.57 -8.09 -6.27
CA VAL A 29 1.37 -7.52 -6.89
C VAL A 29 1.34 -7.98 -8.35
N ASN A 30 0.25 -8.62 -8.75
CA ASN A 30 0.09 -9.16 -10.10
C ASN A 30 1.25 -10.08 -10.52
N GLY A 31 1.74 -10.89 -9.58
CA GLY A 31 2.83 -11.82 -9.85
C GLY A 31 4.22 -11.19 -9.90
N LYS A 32 4.33 -9.89 -9.66
CA LYS A 32 5.61 -9.19 -9.63
C LYS A 32 6.00 -8.82 -8.22
N MET A 33 7.26 -9.07 -7.87
CA MET A 33 7.78 -8.69 -6.57
C MET A 33 7.88 -7.17 -6.45
N VAL A 34 7.46 -6.67 -5.29
CA VAL A 34 7.51 -5.23 -5.00
C VAL A 34 8.73 -4.96 -4.13
N ASP A 35 9.59 -4.06 -4.59
CA ASP A 35 10.82 -3.69 -3.88
C ASP A 35 10.52 -2.82 -2.67
N ARG A 36 11.42 -2.84 -1.70
CA ARG A 36 11.27 -2.06 -0.48
C ARG A 36 11.10 -0.55 -0.73
N PRO A 37 11.85 0.09 -1.64
CA PRO A 37 11.61 1.52 -1.92
C PRO A 37 10.20 1.81 -2.41
N VAL A 38 9.60 0.89 -3.17
CA VAL A 38 8.22 1.03 -3.66
C VAL A 38 7.24 0.92 -2.49
N VAL A 39 7.48 -0.01 -1.56
CA VAL A 39 6.67 -0.19 -0.36
C VAL A 39 6.70 1.09 0.49
N ILE A 40 7.88 1.64 0.72
CA ILE A 40 8.05 2.86 1.52
C ILE A 40 7.30 4.03 0.86
N ARG A 41 7.40 4.15 -0.45
CA ARG A 41 6.71 5.20 -1.19
C ARG A 41 5.19 5.05 -1.08
N ALA A 42 4.68 3.83 -1.17
CA ALA A 42 3.25 3.57 -1.02
C ALA A 42 2.77 3.94 0.38
N GLN A 43 3.52 3.57 1.41
CA GLN A 43 3.18 3.91 2.79
C GLN A 43 3.13 5.43 2.98
N ARG A 44 4.07 6.16 2.36
CA ARG A 44 4.09 7.62 2.46
C ARG A 44 2.90 8.26 1.76
N VAL A 45 2.50 7.74 0.59
CA VAL A 45 1.31 8.22 -0.11
C VAL A 45 0.08 8.05 0.77
N ILE A 46 -0.05 6.90 1.44
CA ILE A 46 -1.18 6.63 2.32
C ILE A 46 -1.17 7.57 3.53
N GLU A 47 0.00 7.80 4.15
CA GLU A 47 0.11 8.74 5.26
C GLU A 47 -0.36 10.13 4.87
N LEU A 48 0.07 10.62 3.70
CA LEU A 48 -0.34 11.93 3.22
C LEU A 48 -1.83 11.98 2.91
N ALA A 49 -2.39 10.92 2.32
CA ALA A 49 -3.80 10.85 2.02
C ALA A 49 -4.67 10.85 3.28
N LEU A 50 -4.23 10.15 4.32
CA LEU A 50 -4.91 10.16 5.62
C LEU A 50 -4.84 11.56 6.26
N ALA A 51 -3.66 12.18 6.23
CA ALA A 51 -3.46 13.49 6.84
C ALA A 51 -4.30 14.56 6.15
N SER A 52 -4.51 14.45 4.85
CA SER A 52 -5.30 15.41 4.08
C SER A 52 -6.79 15.11 4.06
N GLY A 53 -7.21 13.97 4.62
CA GLY A 53 -8.62 13.58 4.67
C GLY A 53 -9.15 13.00 3.37
N VAL A 54 -8.28 12.73 2.39
CA VAL A 54 -8.69 12.14 1.10
C VAL A 54 -9.16 10.70 1.30
N ILE A 55 -8.52 9.97 2.23
CA ILE A 55 -8.96 8.64 2.63
C ILE A 55 -9.08 8.59 4.16
N LYS A 56 -9.78 7.58 4.66
CA LYS A 56 -9.97 7.36 6.08
C LYS A 56 -9.38 6.02 6.49
N LYS A 57 -9.16 5.82 7.78
CA LYS A 57 -8.62 4.56 8.30
C LYS A 57 -9.47 3.36 7.88
N GLU A 58 -10.78 3.53 7.79
CA GLU A 58 -11.68 2.46 7.35
C GLU A 58 -11.35 1.96 5.95
N ASP A 59 -10.81 2.84 5.10
CA ASP A 59 -10.45 2.48 3.72
C ASP A 59 -9.26 1.52 3.65
N LEU A 60 -8.55 1.35 4.76
CA LEU A 60 -7.36 0.49 4.83
C LEU A 60 -7.68 -0.91 5.35
N GLN A 61 -8.93 -1.17 5.71
CA GLN A 61 -9.34 -2.46 6.29
C GLN A 61 -9.95 -3.39 5.25
#